data_1bec0a12c082ff5be190243d7d7b2f25
#
_entry.id   1bec0a12c082ff5be190243d7d7b2f25
#
_cell.length_a   1.000
_cell.length_b   1.000
_cell.length_c   1.000
_cell.angle_alpha   90.00
_cell.angle_beta   90.00
_cell.angle_gamma   90.00
#
_symmetry.space_group_name_H-M   'P 1'
#
loop_
_entity.id
_entity.type
_entity.pdbx_description
1 polymer ?
#
loop_
_entity_poly.entity_id
_entity_poly.type
_entity_poly.pdbx_seq_one_letter_code
_entity_poly.pdbx_strand_id
1 'polypeptide(L)'
;MVNTLEALEVIPTGKALGAEIRGIDFAEPVPADVADKIKALWAEHMVLLLRGQVVEKTRLLEIADMLGGRQETGSRAMLIKAGMKPGSARISDVEGVSLISNLDEDGKPRKITRGSGSLEIGWHTDNSYIATPPMGSILNAIRVPVDGGGHTAFCNMVLAYETLPDDLKAAVEGKHMCHDNTRNTVGRVRDIFKEPTCREEVEGPVHSMVRIHPITGKRALYLSRRHGEFSAYIVELSDAESDALQERLWAHAAQEKFTWTHTDWKPGDMVMWDNQQVLHRRSAIDPTQARLLQRTLVKAERFISAWDGAAAAE
;
A
#
# COMPACT_ATOMS: atom_id res chain seq x y z
N MET A 1 4.14 15.24 25.19
CA MET A 1 2.64 15.29 25.34
C MET A 1 2.23 13.94 25.89
N VAL A 2 1.29 13.85 26.81
CA VAL A 2 0.79 12.53 27.26
C VAL A 2 -0.32 12.10 26.31
N ASN A 3 -0.17 10.91 25.72
CA ASN A 3 -1.18 10.34 24.81
C ASN A 3 -2.40 9.86 25.64
N THR A 4 -3.56 10.47 25.46
CA THR A 4 -4.82 10.09 26.12
C THR A 4 -5.96 10.06 25.12
N LEU A 5 -7.04 9.34 25.45
CA LEU A 5 -8.23 9.29 24.58
C LEU A 5 -8.89 10.66 24.41
N GLU A 6 -8.92 11.47 25.48
CA GLU A 6 -9.52 12.81 25.49
C GLU A 6 -8.77 13.81 24.62
N ALA A 7 -7.47 13.59 24.42
CA ALA A 7 -6.64 14.45 23.57
C ALA A 7 -6.83 14.18 22.06
N LEU A 8 -7.37 13.01 21.70
CA LEU A 8 -7.55 12.64 20.30
C LEU A 8 -8.64 13.46 19.64
N GLU A 9 -8.27 14.17 18.59
CA GLU A 9 -9.17 14.86 17.68
C GLU A 9 -9.15 14.16 16.31
N VAL A 10 -10.33 13.84 15.78
CA VAL A 10 -10.50 13.19 14.46
C VAL A 10 -11.09 14.19 13.50
N ILE A 11 -10.38 14.49 12.42
CA ILE A 11 -10.79 15.47 11.41
C ILE A 11 -10.90 14.74 10.06
N PRO A 12 -12.10 14.29 9.67
CA PRO A 12 -12.31 13.65 8.37
C PRO A 12 -11.90 14.57 7.22
N THR A 13 -11.37 14.01 6.14
CA THR A 13 -10.94 14.78 4.95
C THR A 13 -12.11 15.43 4.20
N GLY A 14 -13.34 15.01 4.46
CA GLY A 14 -14.53 15.38 3.69
C GLY A 14 -14.57 14.74 2.28
N LYS A 15 -13.69 13.76 2.02
CA LYS A 15 -13.62 12.98 0.79
C LYS A 15 -14.05 11.53 1.04
N ALA A 16 -13.90 10.67 0.04
CA ALA A 16 -14.32 9.27 0.10
C ALA A 16 -13.63 8.44 1.19
N LEU A 17 -12.54 8.92 1.75
CA LEU A 17 -11.74 8.26 2.80
C LEU A 17 -10.78 9.25 3.43
N GLY A 18 -10.21 8.84 4.58
CA GLY A 18 -9.13 9.55 5.27
C GLY A 18 -9.58 10.48 6.37
N ALA A 19 -8.77 10.55 7.42
CA ALA A 19 -8.89 11.53 8.51
C ALA A 19 -7.51 11.99 8.98
N GLU A 20 -7.38 13.25 9.40
CA GLU A 20 -6.25 13.74 10.18
C GLU A 20 -6.53 13.43 11.65
N ILE A 21 -5.54 12.87 12.34
CA ILE A 21 -5.58 12.60 13.78
C ILE A 21 -4.63 13.55 14.48
N ARG A 22 -5.15 14.28 15.45
CA ARG A 22 -4.37 15.18 16.32
C ARG A 22 -4.40 14.67 17.76
N GLY A 23 -3.56 15.24 18.60
CA GLY A 23 -3.51 14.93 20.02
C GLY A 23 -2.78 13.65 20.37
N ILE A 24 -1.99 13.11 19.45
CA ILE A 24 -1.11 11.95 19.67
C ILE A 24 0.30 12.26 19.17
N ASP A 25 1.30 11.81 19.93
CA ASP A 25 2.71 11.81 19.56
C ASP A 25 3.26 10.39 19.68
N PHE A 26 3.55 9.78 18.57
CA PHE A 26 4.08 8.43 18.52
C PHE A 26 5.55 8.32 18.95
N ALA A 27 6.27 9.42 19.14
CA ALA A 27 7.59 9.39 19.79
C ALA A 27 7.48 9.01 21.27
N GLU A 28 6.34 9.31 21.91
CA GLU A 28 6.04 9.01 23.29
C GLU A 28 5.33 7.66 23.47
N PRO A 29 5.35 7.06 24.66
CA PRO A 29 4.57 5.86 24.97
C PRO A 29 3.08 6.04 24.64
N VAL A 30 2.47 5.04 24.03
CA VAL A 30 1.05 5.03 23.66
C VAL A 30 0.33 4.00 24.54
N PRO A 31 -0.63 4.40 25.38
CA PRO A 31 -1.46 3.49 26.17
C PRO A 31 -2.26 2.53 25.28
N ALA A 32 -2.58 1.34 25.79
CA ALA A 32 -3.25 0.29 25.02
C ALA A 32 -4.64 0.72 24.51
N ASP A 33 -5.40 1.45 25.31
CA ASP A 33 -6.72 1.97 24.95
C ASP A 33 -6.65 3.02 23.83
N VAL A 34 -5.59 3.86 23.84
CA VAL A 34 -5.31 4.80 22.74
C VAL A 34 -4.93 4.05 21.47
N ALA A 35 -4.08 3.02 21.59
CA ALA A 35 -3.70 2.18 20.45
C ALA A 35 -4.91 1.47 19.83
N ASP A 36 -5.80 0.93 20.65
CA ASP A 36 -7.03 0.27 20.18
C ASP A 36 -7.99 1.28 19.52
N LYS A 37 -8.07 2.50 20.04
CA LYS A 37 -8.83 3.58 19.39
C LYS A 37 -8.23 3.93 18.02
N ILE A 38 -6.90 4.03 17.91
CA ILE A 38 -6.22 4.28 16.62
C ILE A 38 -6.50 3.16 15.61
N LYS A 39 -6.47 1.87 16.04
CA LYS A 39 -6.82 0.73 15.17
C LYS A 39 -8.26 0.85 14.65
N ALA A 40 -9.21 1.19 15.52
CA ALA A 40 -10.60 1.35 15.14
C ALA A 40 -10.79 2.50 14.14
N LEU A 41 -10.17 3.66 14.39
CA LEU A 41 -10.18 4.81 13.49
C LEU A 41 -9.53 4.49 12.14
N TRP A 42 -8.45 3.71 12.16
CA TRP A 42 -7.77 3.28 10.93
C TRP A 42 -8.66 2.39 10.06
N ALA A 43 -9.32 1.40 10.67
CA ALA A 43 -10.28 0.54 9.96
C ALA A 43 -11.51 1.32 9.44
N GLU A 44 -11.97 2.33 10.17
CA GLU A 44 -13.11 3.18 9.81
C GLU A 44 -12.78 4.15 8.66
N HIS A 45 -11.68 4.91 8.83
CA HIS A 45 -11.28 5.96 7.88
C HIS A 45 -10.36 5.47 6.76
N MET A 46 -9.82 4.24 6.85
CA MET A 46 -8.92 3.59 5.88
C MET A 46 -7.55 4.25 5.74
N VAL A 47 -7.45 5.56 5.90
CA VAL A 47 -6.19 6.32 5.88
C VAL A 47 -6.18 7.33 7.03
N LEU A 48 -5.10 7.30 7.82
CA LEU A 48 -4.87 8.28 8.87
C LEU A 48 -3.65 9.13 8.53
N LEU A 49 -3.79 10.44 8.66
CA LEU A 49 -2.71 11.42 8.56
C LEU A 49 -2.43 11.96 9.97
N LEU A 50 -1.18 11.86 10.40
CA LEU A 50 -0.69 12.41 11.66
C LEU A 50 0.46 13.37 11.34
N ARG A 51 0.35 14.62 11.78
CA ARG A 51 1.36 15.63 11.51
C ARG A 51 2.42 15.65 12.61
N GLY A 52 3.64 16.07 12.26
CA GLY A 52 4.71 16.33 13.21
C GLY A 52 5.28 15.12 13.95
N GLN A 53 5.11 13.92 13.42
CA GLN A 53 5.58 12.66 13.99
C GLN A 53 7.07 12.48 13.66
N VAL A 54 7.96 12.85 14.56
CA VAL A 54 9.41 12.65 14.42
C VAL A 54 9.78 11.39 15.19
N VAL A 55 9.87 10.27 14.50
CA VAL A 55 10.12 8.96 15.11
C VAL A 55 11.37 8.29 14.54
N GLU A 56 12.12 7.64 15.41
CA GLU A 56 13.25 6.80 15.03
C GLU A 56 12.77 5.50 14.36
N LYS A 57 13.62 4.86 13.56
CA LYS A 57 13.31 3.62 12.84
C LYS A 57 12.83 2.48 13.76
N THR A 58 13.47 2.34 14.92
CA THR A 58 13.08 1.35 15.94
C THR A 58 11.70 1.64 16.51
N ARG A 59 11.40 2.92 16.75
CA ARG A 59 10.09 3.35 17.24
C ARG A 59 9.00 3.11 16.19
N LEU A 60 9.31 3.28 14.90
CA LEU A 60 8.38 2.96 13.82
C LEU A 60 7.98 1.47 13.82
N LEU A 61 8.91 0.57 14.15
CA LEU A 61 8.62 -0.85 14.31
C LEU A 61 7.74 -1.15 15.54
N GLU A 62 8.01 -0.48 16.69
CA GLU A 62 7.18 -0.61 17.89
C GLU A 62 5.73 -0.16 17.64
N ILE A 63 5.53 0.88 16.82
CA ILE A 63 4.20 1.30 16.39
C ILE A 63 3.51 0.19 15.58
N ALA A 64 4.21 -0.46 14.67
CA ALA A 64 3.65 -1.59 13.92
C ALA A 64 3.31 -2.77 14.83
N ASP A 65 4.17 -3.08 15.81
CA ASP A 65 3.92 -4.15 16.79
C ASP A 65 2.67 -3.88 17.63
N MET A 66 2.50 -2.65 18.08
CA MET A 66 1.34 -2.19 18.82
C MET A 66 0.04 -2.30 18.02
N LEU A 67 0.11 -2.07 16.70
CA LEU A 67 -1.06 -2.03 15.81
C LEU A 67 -1.44 -3.39 15.21
N GLY A 68 -0.67 -4.44 15.42
CA GLY A 68 -1.00 -5.79 14.92
C GLY A 68 0.20 -6.68 14.65
N GLY A 69 1.42 -6.18 14.92
CA GLY A 69 2.67 -6.87 14.64
C GLY A 69 3.33 -6.37 13.35
N ARG A 70 4.63 -6.42 13.32
CA ARG A 70 5.41 -6.04 12.12
C ARG A 70 5.42 -7.15 11.09
N GLN A 71 5.45 -6.77 9.82
CA GLN A 71 5.66 -7.69 8.71
C GLN A 71 6.91 -7.30 7.94
N GLU A 72 7.75 -8.27 7.64
CA GLU A 72 8.94 -8.06 6.82
C GLU A 72 8.59 -7.82 5.36
N THR A 73 9.41 -7.01 4.69
CA THR A 73 9.28 -6.77 3.24
C THR A 73 10.24 -7.70 2.49
N GLY A 74 9.72 -8.55 1.61
CA GLY A 74 10.55 -9.39 0.73
C GLY A 74 11.53 -8.60 -0.16
N SER A 75 11.29 -7.31 -0.37
CA SER A 75 12.15 -6.43 -1.16
C SER A 75 13.55 -6.23 -0.57
N ARG A 76 13.70 -6.24 0.77
CA ARG A 76 15.02 -6.12 1.42
C ARG A 76 15.97 -7.25 1.01
N ALA A 77 15.52 -8.49 1.12
CA ALA A 77 16.32 -9.66 0.75
C ALA A 77 16.72 -9.62 -0.73
N MET A 78 15.81 -9.22 -1.61
CA MET A 78 16.08 -9.04 -3.04
C MET A 78 17.15 -7.99 -3.31
N LEU A 79 17.10 -6.84 -2.63
CA LEU A 79 18.09 -5.76 -2.80
C LEU A 79 19.46 -6.16 -2.27
N ILE A 80 19.52 -6.86 -1.13
CA ILE A 80 20.79 -7.40 -0.60
C ILE A 80 21.38 -8.44 -1.57
N LYS A 81 20.57 -9.36 -2.10
CA LYS A 81 21.01 -10.32 -3.12
C LYS A 81 21.50 -9.63 -4.39
N ALA A 82 20.97 -8.46 -4.72
CA ALA A 82 21.42 -7.61 -5.82
C ALA A 82 22.68 -6.77 -5.48
N GLY A 83 23.33 -7.03 -4.33
CA GLY A 83 24.60 -6.43 -3.92
C GLY A 83 24.49 -5.09 -3.19
N MET A 84 23.27 -4.66 -2.79
CA MET A 84 23.10 -3.42 -2.02
C MET A 84 23.38 -3.66 -0.54
N LYS A 85 23.97 -2.67 0.13
CA LYS A 85 24.35 -2.76 1.54
C LYS A 85 23.29 -2.16 2.46
N PRO A 86 22.98 -2.79 3.62
CA PRO A 86 22.22 -2.14 4.69
C PRO A 86 22.88 -0.82 5.13
N GLY A 87 22.07 0.17 5.47
CA GLY A 87 22.53 1.53 5.81
C GLY A 87 22.75 2.45 4.60
N SER A 88 22.51 1.97 3.37
CA SER A 88 22.51 2.82 2.18
C SER A 88 21.23 3.65 2.09
N ALA A 89 21.19 4.63 1.17
CA ALA A 89 19.99 5.44 0.92
C ALA A 89 18.75 4.63 0.45
N ARG A 90 18.92 3.31 0.22
CA ARG A 90 17.89 2.41 -0.29
C ARG A 90 17.52 1.28 0.66
N ILE A 91 18.46 0.83 1.49
CA ILE A 91 18.22 -0.24 2.45
C ILE A 91 18.51 0.31 3.85
N SER A 92 17.50 0.34 4.68
CA SER A 92 17.66 0.70 6.09
C SER A 92 18.68 -0.22 6.78
N ASP A 93 19.41 0.34 7.72
CA ASP A 93 20.22 -0.40 8.71
C ASP A 93 19.36 -1.20 9.68
N VAL A 94 18.11 -0.79 9.87
CA VAL A 94 17.13 -1.46 10.72
C VAL A 94 16.25 -2.39 9.87
N GLU A 95 16.25 -3.68 10.21
CA GLU A 95 15.40 -4.68 9.57
C GLU A 95 13.92 -4.40 9.89
N GLY A 96 13.03 -4.70 8.92
CA GLY A 96 11.59 -4.35 9.03
C GLY A 96 11.27 -2.91 8.62
N VAL A 97 12.26 -2.04 8.44
CA VAL A 97 12.08 -0.68 7.90
C VAL A 97 12.60 -0.61 6.46
N SER A 98 11.75 -0.13 5.57
CA SER A 98 12.09 0.16 4.18
C SER A 98 12.29 1.67 3.96
N LEU A 99 13.25 2.04 3.12
CA LEU A 99 13.43 3.43 2.69
C LEU A 99 12.73 3.64 1.33
N ILE A 100 11.77 4.53 1.31
CA ILE A 100 11.04 4.96 0.11
C ILE A 100 11.66 6.26 -0.37
N SER A 101 12.53 6.16 -1.38
CA SER A 101 13.44 7.23 -1.73
C SER A 101 13.68 7.30 -3.25
N ASN A 102 13.95 8.52 -3.75
CA ASN A 102 14.49 8.76 -5.08
C ASN A 102 16.00 9.00 -5.07
N LEU A 103 16.68 8.73 -3.95
CA LEU A 103 18.12 8.94 -3.80
C LEU A 103 18.91 7.74 -4.33
N ASP A 104 20.09 8.02 -4.87
CA ASP A 104 21.11 6.99 -5.19
C ASP A 104 21.94 6.61 -3.95
N GLU A 105 23.00 5.83 -4.16
CA GLU A 105 23.90 5.39 -3.09
C GLU A 105 24.69 6.54 -2.46
N ASP A 106 24.91 7.63 -3.19
CA ASP A 106 25.56 8.86 -2.72
C ASP A 106 24.58 9.84 -2.07
N GLY A 107 23.29 9.48 -1.93
CA GLY A 107 22.25 10.33 -1.37
C GLY A 107 21.78 11.45 -2.30
N LYS A 108 22.05 11.36 -3.61
CA LYS A 108 21.63 12.34 -4.61
C LYS A 108 20.33 11.93 -5.30
N PRO A 109 19.41 12.90 -5.57
CA PRO A 109 18.19 12.61 -6.29
C PRO A 109 18.45 12.07 -7.71
N ARG A 110 17.63 11.10 -8.14
CA ARG A 110 17.68 10.50 -9.48
C ARG A 110 16.28 10.27 -10.04
N LYS A 111 16.17 10.43 -11.37
CA LYS A 111 14.94 10.12 -12.08
C LYS A 111 14.64 8.60 -12.02
N ILE A 112 15.64 7.79 -12.26
CA ILE A 112 15.54 6.34 -12.27
C ILE A 112 16.50 5.78 -11.21
N THR A 113 16.00 4.89 -10.37
CA THR A 113 16.77 4.10 -9.41
C THR A 113 16.43 2.62 -9.64
N ARG A 114 17.00 1.70 -8.87
CA ARG A 114 16.58 0.28 -8.89
C ARG A 114 15.13 0.07 -8.39
N GLY A 115 14.54 1.06 -7.69
CA GLY A 115 13.11 1.14 -7.39
C GLY A 115 12.39 2.07 -8.35
N SER A 116 11.36 2.75 -7.86
CA SER A 116 10.58 3.72 -8.66
C SER A 116 11.31 5.04 -8.92
N GLY A 117 12.31 5.39 -8.12
CA GLY A 117 12.98 6.69 -8.24
C GLY A 117 11.98 7.85 -8.15
N SER A 118 12.12 8.80 -9.09
CA SER A 118 11.19 9.93 -9.24
C SER A 118 10.01 9.65 -10.17
N LEU A 119 9.91 8.45 -10.77
CA LEU A 119 8.82 8.09 -11.67
C LEU A 119 7.48 8.05 -10.93
N GLU A 120 6.42 8.31 -11.66
CA GLU A 120 5.06 8.06 -11.17
C GLU A 120 4.88 6.56 -10.85
N ILE A 121 4.13 6.28 -9.78
CA ILE A 121 3.70 4.95 -9.41
C ILE A 121 2.19 4.90 -9.57
N GLY A 122 1.71 4.04 -10.47
CA GLY A 122 0.28 3.86 -10.71
C GLY A 122 -0.45 3.24 -9.50
N TRP A 123 -1.78 3.15 -9.61
CA TRP A 123 -2.61 2.53 -8.58
C TRP A 123 -2.19 1.09 -8.30
N HIS A 124 -1.98 0.75 -7.02
CA HIS A 124 -1.60 -0.57 -6.58
C HIS A 124 -1.94 -0.79 -5.10
N THR A 125 -1.88 -2.04 -4.68
CA THR A 125 -1.87 -2.47 -3.28
C THR A 125 -0.47 -2.95 -2.91
N ASP A 126 0.04 -2.58 -1.74
CA ASP A 126 1.36 -3.02 -1.27
C ASP A 126 1.41 -4.54 -1.12
N ASN A 127 2.45 -5.15 -1.68
CA ASN A 127 2.76 -6.58 -1.56
C ASN A 127 1.58 -7.52 -1.89
N SER A 128 0.68 -7.14 -2.78
CA SER A 128 -0.43 -8.01 -3.20
C SER A 128 0.04 -9.31 -3.87
N TYR A 129 1.31 -9.35 -4.27
CA TYR A 129 1.98 -10.48 -4.90
C TYR A 129 2.54 -11.54 -3.92
N ILE A 130 2.14 -11.50 -2.65
CA ILE A 130 2.43 -12.55 -1.65
C ILE A 130 1.13 -13.16 -1.13
N ALA A 131 1.19 -14.39 -0.61
CA ALA A 131 0.01 -15.13 -0.16
C ALA A 131 -0.78 -14.41 0.95
N THR A 132 -0.10 -13.77 1.89
CA THR A 132 -0.72 -12.96 2.94
C THR A 132 -0.21 -11.52 2.86
N PRO A 133 -0.86 -10.65 2.06
CA PRO A 133 -0.52 -9.23 1.98
C PRO A 133 -0.67 -8.54 3.32
N PRO A 134 0.14 -7.51 3.62
CA PRO A 134 0.07 -6.80 4.90
C PRO A 134 -1.31 -6.18 5.13
N MET A 135 -1.71 -6.08 6.39
CA MET A 135 -2.90 -5.36 6.82
C MET A 135 -2.80 -3.89 6.42
N GLY A 136 -1.66 -3.27 6.67
CA GLY A 136 -1.45 -1.88 6.35
C GLY A 136 0.01 -1.47 6.28
N SER A 137 0.22 -0.23 5.88
CA SER A 137 1.52 0.41 5.79
C SER A 137 1.55 1.69 6.63
N ILE A 138 2.68 1.94 7.27
CA ILE A 138 2.97 3.17 8.01
C ILE A 138 4.15 3.85 7.32
N LEU A 139 3.92 5.03 6.75
CA LEU A 139 4.88 5.81 6.00
C LEU A 139 5.16 7.13 6.72
N ASN A 140 6.39 7.36 7.14
CA ASN A 140 6.79 8.57 7.85
C ASN A 140 7.80 9.38 7.03
N ALA A 141 7.53 10.67 6.86
CA ALA A 141 8.30 11.58 6.01
C ALA A 141 9.52 12.14 6.74
N ILE A 142 10.71 11.88 6.20
CA ILE A 142 11.99 12.45 6.70
C ILE A 142 12.36 13.68 5.87
N ARG A 143 12.30 13.55 4.54
CA ARG A 143 12.62 14.63 3.60
C ARG A 143 11.63 14.61 2.44
N VAL A 144 11.09 15.77 2.10
CA VAL A 144 10.09 15.92 1.04
C VAL A 144 10.52 17.04 0.08
N PRO A 145 10.08 17.01 -1.19
CA PRO A 145 10.32 18.11 -2.13
C PRO A 145 9.73 19.43 -1.62
N VAL A 146 10.45 20.55 -1.82
CA VAL A 146 10.02 21.87 -1.34
C VAL A 146 8.96 22.53 -2.21
N ASP A 147 8.89 22.17 -3.49
CA ASP A 147 7.93 22.71 -4.47
C ASP A 147 6.70 21.81 -4.67
N GLY A 148 6.54 20.82 -3.80
CA GLY A 148 5.51 19.80 -3.95
C GLY A 148 5.99 18.64 -4.84
N GLY A 149 5.04 17.84 -5.32
CA GLY A 149 5.34 16.59 -6.03
C GLY A 149 5.46 15.40 -5.09
N GLY A 150 5.39 14.18 -5.66
CA GLY A 150 5.34 12.96 -4.87
C GLY A 150 4.07 12.85 -4.02
N HIS A 151 2.99 13.52 -4.44
CA HIS A 151 1.67 13.40 -3.82
C HIS A 151 1.23 11.95 -3.76
N THR A 152 0.61 11.56 -2.66
CA THR A 152 0.10 10.18 -2.51
C THR A 152 -1.42 10.22 -2.51
N ALA A 153 -2.02 9.57 -3.49
CA ALA A 153 -3.46 9.42 -3.59
C ALA A 153 -3.88 8.02 -3.12
N PHE A 154 -5.03 7.95 -2.49
CA PHE A 154 -5.66 6.73 -1.98
C PHE A 154 -7.05 6.59 -2.59
N CYS A 155 -7.48 5.36 -2.86
CA CYS A 155 -8.76 5.05 -3.46
C CYS A 155 -9.53 4.07 -2.58
N ASN A 156 -10.77 4.41 -2.23
CA ASN A 156 -11.67 3.61 -1.41
C ASN A 156 -12.23 2.43 -2.22
N MET A 157 -11.67 1.25 -2.02
CA MET A 157 -12.06 0.04 -2.75
C MET A 157 -13.32 -0.62 -2.18
N VAL A 158 -13.73 -0.24 -0.97
CA VAL A 158 -15.05 -0.62 -0.43
C VAL A 158 -16.15 0.11 -1.20
N LEU A 159 -16.05 1.44 -1.28
CA LEU A 159 -17.02 2.25 -2.01
C LEU A 159 -17.04 1.93 -3.51
N ALA A 160 -15.85 1.63 -4.09
CA ALA A 160 -15.75 1.16 -5.46
C ALA A 160 -16.52 -0.16 -5.67
N TYR A 161 -16.45 -1.12 -4.73
CA TYR A 161 -17.22 -2.36 -4.78
C TYR A 161 -18.73 -2.12 -4.58
N GLU A 162 -19.11 -1.33 -3.58
CA GLU A 162 -20.50 -1.06 -3.25
C GLU A 162 -21.27 -0.42 -4.42
N THR A 163 -20.58 0.42 -5.19
CA THR A 163 -21.15 1.17 -6.32
C THR A 163 -20.87 0.56 -7.70
N LEU A 164 -20.35 -0.68 -7.74
CA LEU A 164 -20.23 -1.39 -9.02
C LEU A 164 -21.59 -1.49 -9.73
N PRO A 165 -21.67 -1.22 -11.03
CA PRO A 165 -22.82 -1.60 -11.85
C PRO A 165 -23.16 -3.10 -11.68
N ASP A 166 -24.42 -3.46 -11.75
CA ASP A 166 -24.89 -4.82 -11.48
C ASP A 166 -24.22 -5.86 -12.38
N ASP A 167 -23.97 -5.53 -13.63
CA ASP A 167 -23.28 -6.41 -14.58
C ASP A 167 -21.79 -6.63 -14.21
N LEU A 168 -21.08 -5.59 -13.73
CA LEU A 168 -19.71 -5.73 -13.22
C LEU A 168 -19.69 -6.48 -11.89
N LYS A 169 -20.68 -6.27 -11.03
CA LYS A 169 -20.81 -6.97 -9.76
C LYS A 169 -21.01 -8.47 -9.98
N ALA A 170 -21.88 -8.84 -10.91
CA ALA A 170 -22.05 -10.24 -11.33
C ALA A 170 -20.79 -10.82 -12.01
N ALA A 171 -20.08 -10.01 -12.79
CA ALA A 171 -18.88 -10.45 -13.49
C ALA A 171 -17.70 -10.74 -12.55
N VAL A 172 -17.59 -10.09 -11.38
CA VAL A 172 -16.52 -10.35 -10.41
C VAL A 172 -16.88 -11.45 -9.41
N GLU A 173 -18.14 -11.82 -9.30
CA GLU A 173 -18.59 -12.83 -8.34
C GLU A 173 -17.93 -14.19 -8.60
N GLY A 174 -17.36 -14.80 -7.55
CA GLY A 174 -16.64 -16.07 -7.64
C GLY A 174 -15.33 -16.01 -8.44
N LYS A 175 -14.84 -14.84 -8.86
CA LYS A 175 -13.62 -14.70 -9.65
C LYS A 175 -12.39 -14.45 -8.80
N HIS A 176 -11.28 -14.96 -9.32
CA HIS A 176 -9.94 -14.83 -8.74
C HIS A 176 -8.98 -14.18 -9.72
N MET A 177 -8.00 -13.49 -9.19
CA MET A 177 -6.97 -12.80 -9.97
C MET A 177 -5.58 -13.27 -9.54
N CYS A 178 -4.74 -13.60 -10.51
CA CYS A 178 -3.31 -13.77 -10.28
C CYS A 178 -2.65 -12.39 -10.09
N HIS A 179 -1.95 -12.19 -8.99
CA HIS A 179 -1.25 -10.95 -8.67
C HIS A 179 0.22 -11.08 -9.05
N ASP A 180 0.58 -10.51 -10.18
CA ASP A 180 1.90 -10.61 -10.80
C ASP A 180 3.05 -10.20 -9.86
N ASN A 181 3.93 -11.15 -9.54
CA ASN A 181 5.17 -10.94 -8.79
C ASN A 181 6.39 -10.75 -9.71
N THR A 182 6.27 -11.00 -11.00
CA THR A 182 7.40 -10.87 -11.94
C THR A 182 7.82 -9.42 -12.14
N ARG A 183 6.89 -8.48 -12.00
CA ARG A 183 7.11 -7.05 -12.19
C ARG A 183 6.99 -6.25 -10.89
N ASN A 184 7.68 -5.14 -10.87
CA ASN A 184 7.53 -4.15 -9.80
C ASN A 184 6.39 -3.17 -10.12
N THR A 185 6.09 -2.25 -9.20
CA THR A 185 4.99 -1.27 -9.31
C THR A 185 5.12 -0.23 -10.44
N VAL A 186 6.25 -0.18 -11.13
CA VAL A 186 6.45 0.62 -12.36
C VAL A 186 6.51 -0.25 -13.62
N GLY A 187 6.11 -1.53 -13.53
CA GLY A 187 6.02 -2.47 -14.66
C GLY A 187 7.34 -3.08 -15.11
N ARG A 188 8.44 -2.85 -14.39
CA ARG A 188 9.75 -3.39 -14.72
C ARG A 188 9.89 -4.81 -14.18
N VAL A 189 10.34 -5.75 -15.03
CA VAL A 189 10.67 -7.12 -14.60
C VAL A 189 11.75 -7.08 -13.53
N ARG A 190 11.55 -7.80 -12.44
CA ARG A 190 12.51 -7.92 -11.35
C ARG A 190 13.69 -8.79 -11.77
N ASP A 191 14.88 -8.44 -11.33
CA ASP A 191 16.15 -9.10 -11.72
C ASP A 191 16.20 -10.62 -11.46
N ILE A 192 15.29 -11.15 -10.65
CA ILE A 192 15.19 -12.59 -10.31
C ILE A 192 14.23 -13.37 -11.21
N PHE A 193 13.49 -12.71 -12.07
CA PHE A 193 12.53 -13.29 -13.00
C PHE A 193 12.92 -13.04 -14.45
N LYS A 194 12.37 -13.85 -15.34
CA LYS A 194 12.37 -13.61 -16.79
C LYS A 194 11.07 -12.95 -17.21
N GLU A 195 11.08 -12.26 -18.34
CA GLU A 195 9.87 -11.77 -18.98
C GLU A 195 8.97 -12.95 -19.34
N PRO A 196 7.72 -13.04 -18.82
CA PRO A 196 6.79 -14.09 -19.18
C PRO A 196 6.45 -14.02 -20.68
N THR A 197 6.41 -15.18 -21.32
CA THR A 197 6.03 -15.35 -22.75
C THR A 197 4.65 -15.97 -22.92
N CYS A 198 4.04 -16.43 -21.82
CA CYS A 198 2.68 -16.90 -21.75
C CYS A 198 2.12 -16.66 -20.34
N ARG A 199 0.83 -16.80 -20.19
CA ARG A 199 0.08 -16.59 -18.95
C ARG A 199 0.55 -17.49 -17.80
N GLU A 200 0.88 -18.75 -18.11
CA GLU A 200 1.29 -19.76 -17.14
C GLU A 200 2.67 -19.48 -16.53
N GLU A 201 3.46 -18.63 -17.17
CA GLU A 201 4.76 -18.19 -16.65
C GLU A 201 4.65 -16.98 -15.72
N VAL A 202 3.46 -16.39 -15.56
CA VAL A 202 3.25 -15.28 -14.63
C VAL A 202 3.23 -15.83 -13.19
N GLU A 203 4.26 -15.54 -12.43
CA GLU A 203 4.35 -15.98 -11.04
C GLU A 203 3.64 -15.00 -10.11
N GLY A 204 2.87 -15.54 -9.17
CA GLY A 204 2.17 -14.77 -8.15
C GLY A 204 1.05 -15.54 -7.48
N PRO A 205 0.59 -15.10 -6.32
CA PRO A 205 -0.56 -15.71 -5.66
C PRO A 205 -1.84 -15.40 -6.43
N VAL A 206 -2.78 -16.30 -6.28
CA VAL A 206 -4.17 -16.11 -6.72
C VAL A 206 -4.99 -15.65 -5.52
N HIS A 207 -5.63 -14.49 -5.65
CA HIS A 207 -6.53 -13.94 -4.64
C HIS A 207 -7.93 -13.76 -5.21
N SER A 208 -8.96 -13.85 -4.35
CA SER A 208 -10.32 -13.48 -4.79
C SER A 208 -10.36 -11.99 -5.18
N MET A 209 -11.12 -11.65 -6.22
CA MET A 209 -11.26 -10.27 -6.69
C MET A 209 -12.05 -9.39 -5.71
N VAL A 210 -12.69 -9.98 -4.71
CA VAL A 210 -13.34 -9.28 -3.61
C VAL A 210 -12.90 -9.91 -2.30
N ARG A 211 -12.46 -9.09 -1.37
CA ARG A 211 -12.07 -9.52 -0.02
C ARG A 211 -13.01 -8.94 1.04
N ILE A 212 -13.05 -9.60 2.19
CA ILE A 212 -13.78 -9.12 3.37
C ILE A 212 -12.76 -8.53 4.35
N HIS A 213 -13.01 -7.32 4.81
CA HIS A 213 -12.18 -6.69 5.82
C HIS A 213 -12.45 -7.31 7.21
N PRO A 214 -11.42 -7.79 7.94
CA PRO A 214 -11.61 -8.59 9.16
C PRO A 214 -12.28 -7.82 10.32
N ILE A 215 -12.09 -6.50 10.39
CA ILE A 215 -12.65 -5.68 11.48
C ILE A 215 -14.02 -5.13 11.11
N THR A 216 -14.19 -4.60 9.90
CA THR A 216 -15.44 -3.92 9.50
C THR A 216 -16.46 -4.84 8.85
N GLY A 217 -16.06 -6.05 8.40
CA GLY A 217 -16.90 -6.96 7.63
C GLY A 217 -17.24 -6.46 6.21
N LYS A 218 -16.75 -5.29 5.82
CA LYS A 218 -17.04 -4.71 4.50
C LYS A 218 -16.33 -5.45 3.39
N ARG A 219 -16.96 -5.50 2.23
CA ARG A 219 -16.38 -6.05 1.01
C ARG A 219 -15.63 -4.96 0.24
N ALA A 220 -14.44 -5.28 -0.23
CA ALA A 220 -13.61 -4.38 -1.04
C ALA A 220 -13.15 -5.07 -2.33
N LEU A 221 -13.15 -4.36 -3.45
CA LEU A 221 -12.49 -4.83 -4.67
C LEU A 221 -10.99 -4.99 -4.41
N TYR A 222 -10.43 -6.10 -4.88
CA TYR A 222 -9.02 -6.41 -4.73
C TYR A 222 -8.40 -6.70 -6.09
N LEU A 223 -7.81 -5.66 -6.69
CA LEU A 223 -7.33 -5.68 -8.06
C LEU A 223 -5.80 -5.62 -8.10
N SER A 224 -5.20 -6.37 -9.02
CA SER A 224 -3.81 -6.20 -9.43
C SER A 224 -3.74 -5.49 -10.78
N ARG A 225 -2.73 -4.63 -10.97
CA ARG A 225 -2.58 -3.91 -12.23
C ARG A 225 -1.85 -4.75 -13.26
N ARG A 226 -2.36 -4.75 -14.47
CA ARG A 226 -1.67 -5.30 -15.62
C ARG A 226 -0.56 -4.34 -16.08
N HIS A 227 0.66 -4.85 -16.19
CA HIS A 227 1.85 -4.08 -16.57
C HIS A 227 2.49 -4.52 -17.90
N GLY A 228 1.92 -5.49 -18.60
CA GLY A 228 2.44 -6.05 -19.84
C GLY A 228 1.44 -6.99 -20.48
N GLU A 229 1.82 -7.63 -21.58
CA GLU A 229 0.98 -8.58 -22.28
C GLU A 229 0.64 -9.78 -21.39
N PHE A 230 1.67 -10.39 -20.81
CA PHE A 230 1.50 -11.44 -19.80
C PHE A 230 1.85 -10.88 -18.42
N SER A 231 0.82 -10.60 -17.62
CA SER A 231 0.90 -10.01 -16.30
C SER A 231 -0.31 -10.44 -15.46
N ALA A 232 -0.80 -9.62 -14.54
CA ALA A 232 -1.98 -9.95 -13.75
C ALA A 232 -3.20 -10.31 -14.64
N TYR A 233 -3.87 -11.41 -14.31
CA TYR A 233 -5.01 -11.91 -15.08
C TYR A 233 -6.10 -12.51 -14.18
N ILE A 234 -7.32 -12.60 -14.70
CA ILE A 234 -8.46 -13.26 -14.03
C ILE A 234 -8.44 -14.74 -14.40
N VAL A 235 -8.37 -15.61 -13.38
CA VAL A 235 -8.05 -17.03 -13.54
C VAL A 235 -9.12 -17.78 -14.37
N GLU A 236 -10.39 -17.48 -14.15
CA GLU A 236 -11.53 -18.18 -14.75
C GLU A 236 -11.91 -17.68 -16.15
N LEU A 237 -11.16 -16.74 -16.71
CA LEU A 237 -11.46 -16.12 -18.00
C LEU A 237 -10.32 -16.37 -19.01
N SER A 238 -10.64 -16.33 -20.28
CA SER A 238 -9.64 -16.21 -21.36
C SER A 238 -8.90 -14.89 -21.24
N ASP A 239 -7.74 -14.76 -21.88
CA ASP A 239 -6.94 -13.52 -21.83
C ASP A 239 -7.73 -12.30 -22.32
N ALA A 240 -8.45 -12.45 -23.45
CA ALA A 240 -9.26 -11.35 -23.99
C ALA A 240 -10.42 -10.94 -23.06
N GLU A 241 -11.11 -11.91 -22.45
CA GLU A 241 -12.19 -11.61 -21.48
C GLU A 241 -11.62 -11.00 -20.19
N SER A 242 -10.48 -11.52 -19.70
CA SER A 242 -9.77 -11.02 -18.55
C SER A 242 -9.36 -9.56 -18.75
N ASP A 243 -8.78 -9.24 -19.90
CA ASP A 243 -8.37 -7.88 -20.23
C ASP A 243 -9.56 -6.93 -20.31
N ALA A 244 -10.61 -7.31 -21.02
CA ALA A 244 -11.81 -6.50 -21.17
C ALA A 244 -12.50 -6.22 -19.83
N LEU A 245 -12.58 -7.22 -18.94
CA LEU A 245 -13.16 -7.05 -17.60
C LEU A 245 -12.25 -6.18 -16.72
N GLN A 246 -10.93 -6.38 -16.74
CA GLN A 246 -9.99 -5.56 -16.00
C GLN A 246 -10.09 -4.08 -16.41
N GLU A 247 -10.13 -3.76 -17.71
CA GLU A 247 -10.28 -2.38 -18.19
C GLU A 247 -11.53 -1.71 -17.62
N ARG A 248 -12.67 -2.38 -17.64
CA ARG A 248 -13.93 -1.86 -17.09
C ARG A 248 -13.86 -1.66 -15.57
N LEU A 249 -13.28 -2.61 -14.84
CA LEU A 249 -13.11 -2.52 -13.39
C LEU A 249 -12.18 -1.37 -13.01
N TRP A 250 -11.05 -1.22 -13.71
CA TRP A 250 -10.12 -0.12 -13.47
C TRP A 250 -10.71 1.25 -13.83
N ALA A 251 -11.48 1.35 -14.92
CA ALA A 251 -12.20 2.57 -15.29
C ALA A 251 -13.24 2.96 -14.23
N HIS A 252 -13.87 1.98 -13.57
CA HIS A 252 -14.79 2.24 -12.47
C HIS A 252 -14.04 2.60 -11.18
N ALA A 253 -13.06 1.79 -10.75
CA ALA A 253 -12.41 1.95 -9.46
C ALA A 253 -11.53 3.20 -9.36
N ALA A 254 -10.90 3.64 -10.45
CA ALA A 254 -9.98 4.77 -10.46
C ALA A 254 -10.67 6.16 -10.56
N GLN A 255 -12.00 6.24 -10.40
CA GLN A 255 -12.72 7.51 -10.48
C GLN A 255 -12.36 8.43 -9.31
N GLU A 256 -12.29 9.74 -9.58
CA GLU A 256 -11.91 10.75 -8.59
C GLU A 256 -12.86 10.76 -7.36
N LYS A 257 -14.14 10.48 -7.57
CA LYS A 257 -15.13 10.42 -6.48
C LYS A 257 -14.80 9.39 -5.37
N PHE A 258 -13.94 8.43 -5.64
CA PHE A 258 -13.49 7.41 -4.67
C PHE A 258 -12.16 7.75 -4.03
N THR A 259 -11.58 8.91 -4.34
CA THR A 259 -10.19 9.22 -3.97
C THR A 259 -10.05 10.35 -2.96
N TRP A 260 -8.94 10.29 -2.24
CA TRP A 260 -8.35 11.39 -1.50
C TRP A 260 -6.86 11.44 -1.82
N THR A 261 -6.31 12.66 -1.95
CA THR A 261 -4.88 12.87 -2.24
C THR A 261 -4.25 13.73 -1.18
N HIS A 262 -3.20 13.21 -0.54
CA HIS A 262 -2.33 13.98 0.32
C HIS A 262 -1.30 14.74 -0.53
N THR A 263 -1.42 16.07 -0.57
CA THR A 263 -0.67 16.95 -1.50
C THR A 263 0.39 17.81 -0.80
N ASP A 264 0.23 18.10 0.48
CA ASP A 264 1.09 19.03 1.24
C ASP A 264 2.00 18.31 2.24
N TRP A 265 2.76 17.33 1.73
CA TRP A 265 3.73 16.59 2.52
C TRP A 265 4.70 17.53 3.26
N LYS A 266 4.90 17.28 4.55
CA LYS A 266 5.89 17.95 5.40
C LYS A 266 6.77 16.91 6.09
N PRO A 267 8.05 17.25 6.42
CA PRO A 267 8.83 16.40 7.30
C PRO A 267 8.08 16.15 8.62
N GLY A 268 8.07 14.90 9.07
CA GLY A 268 7.30 14.46 10.23
C GLY A 268 5.85 14.05 9.91
N ASP A 269 5.35 14.18 8.69
CA ASP A 269 4.06 13.61 8.35
C ASP A 269 4.15 12.08 8.42
N MET A 270 3.20 11.47 9.13
CA MET A 270 2.98 10.04 9.16
C MET A 270 1.64 9.74 8.50
N VAL A 271 1.66 8.92 7.47
CA VAL A 271 0.45 8.43 6.80
C VAL A 271 0.37 6.92 6.98
N MET A 272 -0.75 6.48 7.51
CA MET A 272 -1.07 5.07 7.70
C MET A 272 -2.23 4.71 6.80
N TRP A 273 -2.10 3.68 5.96
CA TRP A 273 -3.22 3.21 5.14
C TRP A 273 -3.51 1.74 5.32
N ASP A 274 -4.79 1.44 5.37
CA ASP A 274 -5.30 0.08 5.41
C ASP A 274 -5.21 -0.55 4.01
N ASN A 275 -4.19 -1.36 3.84
CA ASN A 275 -3.85 -2.00 2.58
C ASN A 275 -4.91 -3.04 2.12
N GLN A 276 -5.88 -3.34 2.99
CA GLN A 276 -6.96 -4.26 2.71
C GLN A 276 -8.17 -3.59 2.06
N GLN A 277 -8.28 -2.27 2.20
CA GLN A 277 -9.44 -1.49 1.77
C GLN A 277 -9.10 -0.43 0.72
N VAL A 278 -7.79 -0.13 0.50
CA VAL A 278 -7.40 0.94 -0.42
C VAL A 278 -6.41 0.51 -1.48
N LEU A 279 -6.49 1.14 -2.64
CA LEU A 279 -5.36 1.29 -3.55
C LEU A 279 -4.67 2.60 -3.26
N HIS A 280 -3.39 2.69 -3.60
CA HIS A 280 -2.67 3.96 -3.56
C HIS A 280 -1.80 4.16 -4.78
N ARG A 281 -1.48 5.42 -5.06
CA ARG A 281 -0.56 5.83 -6.13
C ARG A 281 0.27 7.01 -5.68
N ARG A 282 1.39 7.25 -6.37
CA ARG A 282 2.25 8.41 -6.12
C ARG A 282 2.52 9.15 -7.42
N SER A 283 2.29 10.46 -7.44
CA SER A 283 2.68 11.30 -8.57
C SER A 283 4.20 11.34 -8.77
N ALA A 284 4.64 11.71 -9.95
CA ALA A 284 6.06 11.93 -10.22
C ALA A 284 6.66 12.97 -9.27
N ILE A 285 7.98 12.90 -9.09
CA ILE A 285 8.78 13.84 -8.28
C ILE A 285 9.74 14.54 -9.24
N ASP A 286 10.03 15.83 -9.00
CA ASP A 286 11.14 16.48 -9.67
C ASP A 286 12.43 15.72 -9.37
N PRO A 287 13.14 15.20 -10.40
CA PRO A 287 14.33 14.38 -10.20
C PRO A 287 15.52 15.16 -9.60
N THR A 288 15.45 16.47 -9.48
CA THR A 288 16.44 17.30 -8.81
C THR A 288 16.18 17.46 -7.32
N GLN A 289 14.99 17.12 -6.85
CA GLN A 289 14.59 17.26 -5.46
C GLN A 289 14.61 15.94 -4.71
N ALA A 290 15.12 15.97 -3.50
CA ALA A 290 15.23 14.79 -2.66
C ALA A 290 13.91 14.46 -1.97
N ARG A 291 13.52 13.19 -2.02
CA ARG A 291 12.45 12.60 -1.25
C ARG A 291 12.94 11.36 -0.51
N LEU A 292 12.78 11.35 0.80
CA LEU A 292 13.15 10.23 1.67
C LEU A 292 12.07 10.03 2.73
N LEU A 293 11.47 8.87 2.75
CA LEU A 293 10.53 8.42 3.77
C LEU A 293 10.97 7.05 4.30
N GLN A 294 10.59 6.75 5.52
CA GLN A 294 10.73 5.42 6.11
C GLN A 294 9.36 4.76 6.20
N ARG A 295 9.32 3.45 5.95
CA ARG A 295 8.09 2.66 5.94
C ARG A 295 8.27 1.37 6.71
N THR A 296 7.26 1.02 7.48
CA THR A 296 7.07 -0.34 7.99
C THR A 296 5.70 -0.88 7.59
N LEU A 297 5.54 -2.20 7.67
CA LEU A 297 4.29 -2.88 7.36
C LEU A 297 3.70 -3.48 8.63
N VAL A 298 2.38 -3.42 8.72
CA VAL A 298 1.62 -4.08 9.77
C VAL A 298 1.08 -5.40 9.25
N LYS A 299 1.30 -6.46 10.02
CA LYS A 299 0.97 -7.84 9.66
C LYS A 299 -0.54 -8.03 9.53
N ALA A 300 -0.96 -8.76 8.50
CA ALA A 300 -2.28 -9.36 8.45
C ALA A 300 -2.22 -10.79 9.01
N GLU A 301 -3.26 -11.21 9.71
CA GLU A 301 -3.37 -12.60 10.16
C GLU A 301 -3.65 -13.53 8.98
N ARG A 302 -4.56 -13.11 8.08
CA ARG A 302 -4.95 -13.88 6.89
C ARG A 302 -5.56 -12.98 5.82
N PHE A 303 -5.63 -13.49 4.60
CA PHE A 303 -6.50 -12.95 3.56
C PHE A 303 -7.90 -13.56 3.73
N ILE A 304 -8.96 -12.76 3.75
CA ILE A 304 -10.34 -13.25 3.81
C ILE A 304 -10.99 -13.02 2.46
N SER A 305 -11.16 -14.13 1.71
CA SER A 305 -11.89 -14.15 0.45
C SER A 305 -13.39 -13.92 0.69
N ALA A 306 -14.05 -13.26 -0.25
CA ALA A 306 -15.51 -13.13 -0.20
C ALA A 306 -16.24 -14.38 -0.75
N TRP A 307 -15.52 -15.26 -1.45
CA TRP A 307 -16.10 -16.40 -2.17
C TRP A 307 -15.78 -17.74 -1.52
N ASP A 308 -14.53 -17.90 -1.14
CA ASP A 308 -14.07 -19.16 -0.55
C ASP A 308 -14.59 -19.16 0.89
N GLY A 309 -15.62 -19.93 1.13
CA GLY A 309 -16.08 -20.18 2.49
C GLY A 309 -14.90 -20.63 3.35
N ALA A 310 -15.03 -20.73 4.67
CA ALA A 310 -14.00 -20.94 5.69
C ALA A 310 -12.95 -22.08 5.43
N ALA A 311 -12.90 -22.65 4.26
CA ALA A 311 -12.00 -23.71 3.81
C ALA A 311 -10.57 -23.24 3.39
N ALA A 312 -10.32 -21.93 3.31
CA ALA A 312 -8.96 -21.39 3.04
C ALA A 312 -8.17 -21.07 4.32
N ALA A 313 -8.45 -21.78 5.41
CA ALA A 313 -7.81 -21.62 6.71
C ALA A 313 -7.13 -22.93 7.15
N GLU A 314 -6.24 -23.49 6.30
CA GLU A 314 -5.24 -24.48 6.70
C GLU A 314 -3.85 -24.07 6.23
#